data_4791e598141bca2344d41fbbae88e233
#
_entry.id   4791e598141bca2344d41fbbae88e233
#
_cell.length_a   1.000
_cell.length_b   1.000
_cell.length_c   1.000
_cell.angle_alpha   90.00
_cell.angle_beta   90.00
_cell.angle_gamma   90.00
#
_symmetry.space_group_name_H-M   'P 1'
#
loop_
_entity.id
_entity.type
_entity.pdbx_description
1 polymer ?
#
loop_
_entity_poly.entity_id
_entity_poly.type
_entity_poly.pdbx_seq_one_letter_code
_entity_poly.pdbx_strand_id
1 'polypeptide(L)'
;MVKHGFYDFLNWFDDRAWYPLGRIVGGTVYPGLMITSGSIHHILSTLNIPTHIRDICVFLAPLFSGLTAVATYFLTKELWSQGAGLFAAGFIAIVPGYISRSVAGSYDNEGIAIFALMFTYYLWIKSVKTGSIYWAAWTALSYFYMVSLKTLVPITKDSPTRIICYNYARLS
;
A
#
# COMPACT_ATOMS: atom_id res chain seq x y z
N MET A 1 -12.45 -7.81 7.53
CA MET A 1 -11.79 -6.79 8.33
C MET A 1 -12.79 -5.77 8.88
N VAL A 2 -13.50 -4.98 8.08
CA VAL A 2 -14.46 -3.96 8.57
C VAL A 2 -15.61 -4.57 9.39
N LYS A 3 -16.13 -5.75 9.03
CA LYS A 3 -17.26 -6.42 9.71
C LYS A 3 -16.83 -7.35 10.84
N HIS A 4 -15.71 -8.06 10.73
CA HIS A 4 -15.30 -9.16 11.62
C HIS A 4 -13.98 -8.89 12.37
N GLY A 5 -13.37 -7.74 12.17
CA GLY A 5 -12.09 -7.40 12.80
C GLY A 5 -10.85 -7.91 12.05
N PHE A 6 -9.69 -7.56 12.60
CA PHE A 6 -8.40 -7.84 11.95
C PHE A 6 -7.96 -9.30 12.12
N TYR A 7 -8.22 -9.91 13.27
CA TYR A 7 -7.82 -11.30 13.53
C TYR A 7 -8.58 -12.31 12.68
N ASP A 8 -9.89 -12.12 12.51
CA ASP A 8 -10.70 -12.97 11.64
C ASP A 8 -10.30 -12.83 10.17
N PHE A 9 -9.86 -11.63 9.76
CA PHE A 9 -9.33 -11.40 8.43
C PHE A 9 -8.03 -12.20 8.17
N LEU A 10 -7.13 -12.29 9.14
CA LEU A 10 -5.87 -13.04 8.98
C LEU A 10 -6.11 -14.54 8.76
N ASN A 11 -7.17 -15.08 9.33
CA ASN A 11 -7.54 -16.49 9.24
C ASN A 11 -8.60 -16.77 8.16
N TRP A 12 -9.05 -15.74 7.42
CA TRP A 12 -10.11 -15.91 6.45
C TRP A 12 -9.63 -16.71 5.23
N PHE A 13 -10.33 -17.83 5.01
CA PHE A 13 -10.17 -18.68 3.85
C PHE A 13 -11.26 -18.41 2.83
N ASP A 14 -10.89 -18.10 1.59
CA ASP A 14 -11.82 -17.90 0.48
C ASP A 14 -11.81 -19.14 -0.42
N ASP A 15 -12.93 -19.87 -0.42
CA ASP A 15 -13.14 -21.08 -1.22
C ASP A 15 -13.42 -20.79 -2.69
N ARG A 16 -13.79 -19.55 -3.03
CA ARG A 16 -14.10 -19.11 -4.39
C ARG A 16 -12.89 -18.58 -5.15
N ALA A 17 -11.88 -18.10 -4.42
CA ALA A 17 -10.63 -17.66 -5.02
C ALA A 17 -9.79 -18.89 -5.41
N TRP A 18 -9.39 -18.96 -6.69
CA TRP A 18 -8.60 -20.07 -7.24
C TRP A 18 -9.31 -21.44 -7.14
N TYR A 19 -10.59 -21.45 -7.46
CA TYR A 19 -11.37 -22.69 -7.47
C TYR A 19 -10.68 -23.81 -8.28
N PRO A 20 -10.60 -25.07 -7.80
CA PRO A 20 -11.24 -25.63 -6.57
C PRO A 20 -10.38 -25.57 -5.29
N LEU A 21 -9.16 -25.04 -5.34
CA LEU A 21 -8.17 -25.11 -4.25
C LEU A 21 -8.46 -24.17 -3.06
N GLY A 22 -9.13 -23.05 -3.30
CA GLY A 22 -9.30 -22.02 -2.31
C GLY A 22 -7.99 -21.30 -1.94
N ARG A 23 -8.07 -20.19 -1.21
CA ARG A 23 -6.91 -19.40 -0.79
C ARG A 23 -7.13 -18.79 0.60
N ILE A 24 -6.10 -18.84 1.43
CA ILE A 24 -6.05 -18.05 2.67
C ILE A 24 -5.75 -16.61 2.30
N VAL A 25 -6.77 -15.73 2.36
CA VAL A 25 -6.64 -14.33 1.93
C VAL A 25 -5.73 -13.57 2.89
N GLY A 26 -5.94 -13.70 4.20
CA GLY A 26 -5.16 -12.95 5.20
C GLY A 26 -3.67 -13.23 5.21
N GLY A 27 -3.25 -14.45 4.82
CA GLY A 27 -1.83 -14.84 4.77
C GLY A 27 -1.16 -14.62 3.41
N THR A 28 -1.91 -14.30 2.36
CA THR A 28 -1.39 -14.20 1.00
C THR A 28 -1.56 -12.82 0.36
N VAL A 29 -2.42 -11.97 0.91
CA VAL A 29 -2.62 -10.59 0.46
C VAL A 29 -1.85 -9.64 1.40
N TYR A 30 -1.27 -8.60 0.83
CA TYR A 30 -0.55 -7.60 1.61
C TYR A 30 -1.48 -6.85 2.56
N PRO A 31 -1.25 -6.89 3.88
CA PRO A 31 -2.17 -6.28 4.84
C PRO A 31 -2.20 -4.76 4.76
N GLY A 32 -1.14 -4.12 4.27
CA GLY A 32 -1.04 -2.66 4.19
C GLY A 32 -2.16 -2.01 3.38
N LEU A 33 -2.52 -2.58 2.22
CA LEU A 33 -3.63 -2.09 1.39
C LEU A 33 -4.98 -2.20 2.13
N MET A 34 -5.22 -3.34 2.79
CA MET A 34 -6.46 -3.58 3.52
C MET A 34 -6.57 -2.69 4.77
N ILE A 35 -5.46 -2.49 5.48
CA ILE A 35 -5.40 -1.59 6.64
C ILE A 35 -5.66 -0.15 6.20
N THR A 36 -5.07 0.30 5.09
CA THR A 36 -5.26 1.66 4.58
C THR A 36 -6.72 1.91 4.21
N SER A 37 -7.35 1.01 3.44
CA SER A 37 -8.76 1.15 3.07
C SER A 37 -9.69 1.06 4.27
N GLY A 38 -9.42 0.16 5.22
CA GLY A 38 -10.16 0.04 6.47
C GLY A 38 -10.03 1.26 7.38
N SER A 39 -8.84 1.85 7.48
CA SER A 39 -8.58 3.08 8.25
C SER A 39 -9.31 4.27 7.65
N ILE A 40 -9.28 4.44 6.33
CA ILE A 40 -10.01 5.51 5.64
C ILE A 40 -11.52 5.36 5.88
N HIS A 41 -12.06 4.13 5.76
CA HIS A 41 -13.46 3.88 6.05
C HIS A 41 -13.82 4.24 7.50
N HIS A 42 -12.98 3.85 8.46
CA HIS A 42 -13.20 4.17 9.87
C HIS A 42 -13.20 5.69 10.13
N ILE A 43 -12.25 6.41 9.53
CA ILE A 43 -12.17 7.88 9.64
C ILE A 43 -13.43 8.53 9.05
N LEU A 44 -13.85 8.13 7.83
CA LEU A 44 -15.05 8.69 7.21
C LEU A 44 -16.32 8.38 8.01
N SER A 45 -16.42 7.17 8.56
CA SER A 45 -17.52 6.78 9.44
C SER A 45 -17.58 7.63 10.72
N THR A 46 -16.41 7.93 11.31
CA THR A 46 -16.32 8.81 12.49
C THR A 46 -16.73 10.24 12.16
N LEU A 47 -16.49 10.69 10.93
CA LEU A 47 -16.94 11.99 10.42
C LEU A 47 -18.43 12.02 10.00
N ASN A 48 -19.19 10.94 10.27
CA ASN A 48 -20.59 10.78 9.88
C ASN A 48 -20.85 10.90 8.37
N ILE A 49 -19.86 10.57 7.52
CA ILE A 49 -20.03 10.51 6.08
C ILE A 49 -20.42 9.06 5.71
N PRO A 50 -21.66 8.79 5.26
CA PRO A 50 -22.11 7.45 4.92
C PRO A 50 -21.52 7.01 3.58
N THR A 51 -20.32 6.43 3.60
CA THR A 51 -19.66 5.91 2.40
C THR A 51 -19.58 4.40 2.45
N HIS A 52 -19.87 3.74 1.33
CA HIS A 52 -19.66 2.31 1.20
C HIS A 52 -18.17 2.02 1.05
N ILE A 53 -17.69 0.95 1.70
CA ILE A 53 -16.30 0.48 1.57
C ILE A 53 -15.90 0.22 0.12
N ARG A 54 -16.85 -0.18 -0.74
CA ARG A 54 -16.64 -0.36 -2.19
C ARG A 54 -16.16 0.94 -2.84
N ASP A 55 -16.81 2.06 -2.54
CA ASP A 55 -16.48 3.36 -3.15
C ASP A 55 -15.07 3.81 -2.73
N ILE A 56 -14.72 3.58 -1.48
CA ILE A 56 -13.36 3.85 -0.98
C ILE A 56 -12.33 3.01 -1.74
N CYS A 57 -12.58 1.72 -1.94
CA CYS A 57 -11.66 0.86 -2.68
C CYS A 57 -11.50 1.29 -4.15
N VAL A 58 -12.56 1.80 -4.78
CA VAL A 58 -12.53 2.29 -6.17
C VAL A 58 -11.70 3.57 -6.30
N PHE A 59 -11.87 4.51 -5.37
CA PHE A 59 -11.19 5.81 -5.41
C PHE A 59 -9.80 5.81 -4.79
N LEU A 60 -9.39 4.71 -4.15
CA LEU A 60 -8.10 4.62 -3.47
C LEU A 60 -6.92 4.83 -4.43
N ALA A 61 -6.94 4.17 -5.58
CA ALA A 61 -5.87 4.26 -6.57
C ALA A 61 -5.70 5.67 -7.16
N PRO A 62 -6.76 6.36 -7.64
CA PRO A 62 -6.66 7.76 -8.09
C PRO A 62 -6.21 8.73 -7.00
N LEU A 63 -6.68 8.53 -5.75
CA LEU A 63 -6.27 9.35 -4.62
C LEU A 63 -4.75 9.28 -4.40
N PHE A 64 -4.21 8.05 -4.32
CA PHE A 64 -2.78 7.85 -4.15
C PHE A 64 -1.96 8.29 -5.36
N SER A 65 -2.53 8.27 -6.56
CA SER A 65 -1.90 8.83 -7.75
C SER A 65 -1.66 10.34 -7.62
N GLY A 66 -2.68 11.08 -7.18
CA GLY A 66 -2.53 12.51 -6.90
C GLY A 66 -1.48 12.79 -5.81
N LEU A 67 -1.51 12.02 -4.73
CA LEU A 67 -0.52 12.12 -3.65
C LEU A 67 0.90 11.81 -4.13
N THR A 68 1.07 10.88 -5.08
CA THR A 68 2.38 10.56 -5.67
C THR A 68 2.93 11.74 -6.47
N ALA A 69 2.10 12.42 -7.25
CA ALA A 69 2.52 13.62 -7.98
C ALA A 69 2.98 14.73 -7.02
N VAL A 70 2.25 14.93 -5.92
CA VAL A 70 2.63 15.88 -4.87
C VAL A 70 3.94 15.47 -4.17
N ALA A 71 4.10 14.19 -3.82
CA ALA A 71 5.33 13.69 -3.22
C ALA A 71 6.54 13.87 -4.14
N THR A 72 6.37 13.61 -5.43
CA THR A 72 7.40 13.83 -6.46
C THR A 72 7.77 15.31 -6.60
N TYR A 73 6.79 16.19 -6.54
CA TYR A 73 7.03 17.64 -6.51
C TYR A 73 7.93 18.02 -5.33
N PHE A 74 7.59 17.60 -4.11
CA PHE A 74 8.40 17.92 -2.94
C PHE A 74 9.79 17.31 -3.00
N LEU A 75 9.92 16.08 -3.46
CA LEU A 75 11.19 15.39 -3.64
C LEU A 75 12.11 16.18 -4.59
N THR A 76 11.59 16.52 -5.78
CA THR A 76 12.39 17.21 -6.79
C THR A 76 12.70 18.66 -6.41
N LYS A 77 11.77 19.32 -5.70
CA LYS A 77 12.00 20.65 -5.14
C LYS A 77 13.16 20.67 -4.15
N GLU A 78 13.26 19.65 -3.29
CA GLU A 78 14.39 19.52 -2.34
C GLU A 78 15.72 19.20 -3.02
N LEU A 79 15.67 18.46 -4.14
CA LEU A 79 16.89 18.11 -4.88
C LEU A 79 17.42 19.22 -5.77
N TRP A 80 16.54 19.96 -6.42
CA TRP A 80 16.95 20.92 -7.45
C TRP A 80 16.29 22.28 -7.28
N SER A 81 15.08 22.47 -7.89
CA SER A 81 14.37 23.75 -7.89
C SER A 81 12.85 23.57 -7.94
N GLN A 82 12.13 24.66 -7.65
CA GLN A 82 10.65 24.64 -7.70
C GLN A 82 10.11 24.35 -9.11
N GLY A 83 10.73 24.93 -10.15
CA GLY A 83 10.34 24.70 -11.53
C GLY A 83 10.56 23.25 -11.96
N ALA A 84 11.70 22.66 -11.63
CA ALA A 84 11.97 21.24 -11.90
C ALA A 84 10.96 20.32 -11.18
N GLY A 85 10.53 20.69 -9.97
CA GLY A 85 9.51 19.97 -9.23
C GLY A 85 8.16 19.92 -9.95
N LEU A 86 7.71 21.03 -10.51
CA LEU A 86 6.46 21.09 -11.29
C LEU A 86 6.52 20.21 -12.55
N PHE A 87 7.63 20.26 -13.29
CA PHE A 87 7.81 19.38 -14.44
C PHE A 87 7.82 17.91 -14.07
N ALA A 88 8.55 17.53 -13.01
CA ALA A 88 8.60 16.16 -12.55
C ALA A 88 7.22 15.63 -12.10
N ALA A 89 6.45 16.45 -11.38
CA ALA A 89 5.08 16.11 -10.99
C ALA A 89 4.16 15.96 -12.21
N GLY A 90 4.29 16.82 -13.22
CA GLY A 90 3.57 16.70 -14.49
C GLY A 90 3.93 15.41 -15.23
N PHE A 91 5.22 15.09 -15.35
CA PHE A 91 5.65 13.87 -16.03
C PHE A 91 5.13 12.60 -15.33
N ILE A 92 5.21 12.49 -14.00
CA ILE A 92 4.72 11.30 -13.30
C ILE A 92 3.19 11.15 -13.42
N ALA A 93 2.46 12.27 -13.51
CA ALA A 93 1.01 12.25 -13.67
C ALA A 93 0.56 11.73 -15.05
N ILE A 94 1.36 11.91 -16.11
CA ILE A 94 1.02 11.50 -17.49
C ILE A 94 1.76 10.25 -17.97
N VAL A 95 2.68 9.69 -17.16
CA VAL A 95 3.39 8.45 -17.53
C VAL A 95 2.40 7.29 -17.67
N PRO A 96 2.31 6.63 -18.86
CA PRO A 96 1.34 5.56 -19.10
C PRO A 96 1.50 4.37 -18.15
N GLY A 97 2.72 4.04 -17.77
CA GLY A 97 3.01 2.95 -16.85
C GLY A 97 2.40 3.15 -15.45
N TYR A 98 2.31 4.39 -14.98
CA TYR A 98 1.68 4.69 -13.70
C TYR A 98 0.17 4.87 -13.83
N ILE A 99 -0.30 5.48 -14.92
CA ILE A 99 -1.74 5.63 -15.19
C ILE A 99 -2.42 4.26 -15.22
N SER A 100 -1.82 3.27 -15.89
CA SER A 100 -2.41 1.93 -15.99
C SER A 100 -2.61 1.23 -14.63
N ARG A 101 -1.85 1.63 -13.60
CA ARG A 101 -1.92 1.09 -12.23
C ARG A 101 -2.76 1.95 -11.29
N SER A 102 -3.16 3.15 -11.70
CA SER A 102 -3.90 4.12 -10.89
C SER A 102 -5.32 4.40 -11.40
N VAL A 103 -5.84 3.57 -12.29
CA VAL A 103 -7.22 3.67 -12.79
C VAL A 103 -8.22 3.39 -11.65
N ALA A 104 -9.32 4.13 -11.65
CA ALA A 104 -10.41 3.91 -10.69
C ALA A 104 -10.93 2.46 -10.80
N GLY A 105 -10.97 1.77 -9.65
CA GLY A 105 -11.32 0.35 -9.58
C GLY A 105 -10.11 -0.61 -9.64
N SER A 106 -8.91 -0.13 -9.93
CA SER A 106 -7.68 -0.93 -9.78
C SER A 106 -7.29 -0.99 -8.30
N TYR A 107 -7.78 -2.01 -7.61
CA TYR A 107 -7.45 -2.25 -6.21
C TYR A 107 -6.17 -3.08 -6.10
N ASP A 108 -5.03 -2.41 -6.30
CA ASP A 108 -3.71 -3.03 -6.31
C ASP A 108 -2.75 -2.30 -5.36
N ASN A 109 -1.79 -3.03 -4.82
CA ASN A 109 -0.78 -2.52 -3.88
C ASN A 109 0.21 -1.57 -4.56
N GLU A 110 0.42 -1.70 -5.88
CA GLU A 110 1.48 -1.00 -6.59
C GLU A 110 1.30 0.53 -6.55
N GLY A 111 0.07 1.03 -6.72
CA GLY A 111 -0.20 2.48 -6.68
C GLY A 111 0.18 3.10 -5.34
N ILE A 112 -0.17 2.44 -4.24
CA ILE A 112 0.15 2.90 -2.88
C ILE A 112 1.64 2.72 -2.58
N ALA A 113 2.24 1.62 -3.04
CA ALA A 113 3.65 1.36 -2.83
C ALA A 113 4.55 2.40 -3.52
N ILE A 114 4.20 2.84 -4.74
CA ILE A 114 4.93 3.90 -5.46
C ILE A 114 4.84 5.22 -4.69
N PHE A 115 3.65 5.57 -4.18
CA PHE A 115 3.50 6.74 -3.31
C PHE A 115 4.40 6.65 -2.08
N ALA A 116 4.33 5.54 -1.35
CA ALA A 116 5.12 5.34 -0.14
C ALA A 116 6.63 5.40 -0.41
N LEU A 117 7.08 4.87 -1.56
CA LEU A 117 8.47 4.94 -2.01
C LEU A 117 8.91 6.38 -2.23
N MET A 118 8.16 7.17 -3.03
CA MET A 118 8.49 8.58 -3.31
C MET A 118 8.48 9.43 -2.04
N PHE A 119 7.51 9.19 -1.17
CA PHE A 119 7.41 9.90 0.11
C PHE A 119 8.56 9.56 1.06
N THR A 120 8.97 8.31 1.13
CA THR A 120 10.11 7.88 1.94
C THR A 120 11.41 8.51 1.45
N TYR A 121 11.64 8.56 0.14
CA TYR A 121 12.81 9.25 -0.43
C TYR A 121 12.81 10.75 -0.12
N TYR A 122 11.66 11.40 -0.21
CA TYR A 122 11.55 12.81 0.16
C TYR A 122 11.95 13.05 1.61
N LEU A 123 11.39 12.25 2.55
CA LEU A 123 11.71 12.36 3.96
C LEU A 123 13.17 12.07 4.25
N TRP A 124 13.74 11.07 3.58
CA TRP A 124 15.16 10.71 3.73
C TRP A 124 16.08 11.84 3.32
N ILE A 125 15.87 12.42 2.14
CA ILE A 125 16.68 13.55 1.65
C ILE A 125 16.55 14.75 2.58
N LYS A 126 15.36 15.01 3.05
CA LYS A 126 15.10 16.10 4.00
C LYS A 126 15.78 15.84 5.35
N SER A 127 15.77 14.62 5.84
CA SER A 127 16.50 14.21 7.04
C SER A 127 18.01 14.44 6.90
N VAL A 128 18.60 14.05 5.78
CA VAL A 128 20.03 14.26 5.51
C VAL A 128 20.37 15.74 5.42
N LYS A 129 19.54 16.56 4.77
CA LYS A 129 19.76 18.00 4.64
C LYS A 129 19.65 18.78 5.96
N THR A 130 18.68 18.40 6.79
CA THR A 130 18.39 19.11 8.05
C THR A 130 19.18 18.56 9.24
N GLY A 131 19.71 17.33 9.15
CA GLY A 131 20.42 16.66 10.25
C GLY A 131 19.55 16.41 11.47
N SER A 132 18.23 16.46 11.36
CA SER A 132 17.27 16.36 12.47
C SER A 132 16.81 14.93 12.70
N ILE A 133 16.89 14.48 13.95
CA ILE A 133 16.40 13.17 14.41
C ILE A 133 14.89 13.03 14.16
N TYR A 134 14.13 14.10 14.24
CA TYR A 134 12.70 14.11 13.97
C TYR A 134 12.37 13.63 12.55
N TRP A 135 13.06 14.15 11.53
CA TRP A 135 12.87 13.72 10.14
C TRP A 135 13.36 12.28 9.91
N ALA A 136 14.41 11.86 10.60
CA ALA A 136 14.89 10.48 10.54
C ALA A 136 13.85 9.49 11.10
N ALA A 137 13.19 9.82 12.20
CA ALA A 137 12.11 9.00 12.75
C ALA A 137 10.93 8.87 11.79
N TRP A 138 10.51 9.97 11.15
CA TRP A 138 9.46 9.94 10.14
C TRP A 138 9.85 9.12 8.90
N THR A 139 11.11 9.18 8.50
CA THR A 139 11.63 8.33 7.41
C THR A 139 11.52 6.86 7.77
N ALA A 140 11.92 6.47 8.98
CA ALA A 140 11.81 5.09 9.45
C ALA A 140 10.35 4.59 9.48
N LEU A 141 9.41 5.39 9.97
CA LEU A 141 7.99 5.06 9.98
C LEU A 141 7.42 4.91 8.56
N SER A 142 7.77 5.83 7.66
CA SER A 142 7.36 5.77 6.25
C SER A 142 7.94 4.55 5.54
N TYR A 143 9.20 4.21 5.82
CA TYR A 143 9.84 3.00 5.30
C TYR A 143 9.15 1.74 5.81
N PHE A 144 8.84 1.66 7.10
CA PHE A 144 8.08 0.54 7.67
C PHE A 144 6.71 0.36 7.00
N TYR A 145 6.00 1.47 6.78
CA TYR A 145 4.72 1.43 6.05
C TYR A 145 4.90 0.92 4.61
N MET A 146 5.91 1.42 3.89
CA MET A 146 6.23 0.97 2.54
C MET A 146 6.51 -0.55 2.49
N VAL A 147 7.28 -1.06 3.45
CA VAL A 147 7.59 -2.48 3.58
C VAL A 147 6.32 -3.29 3.87
N SER A 148 5.41 -2.81 4.72
CA SER A 148 4.15 -3.49 5.03
C SER A 148 3.21 -3.62 3.83
N LEU A 149 3.34 -2.74 2.84
CA LEU A 149 2.62 -2.82 1.56
C LEU A 149 3.19 -3.90 0.63
N LYS A 150 4.46 -4.23 0.73
CA LYS A 150 5.17 -5.05 -0.25
C LYS A 150 5.88 -6.30 0.30
N THR A 151 6.21 -6.38 1.57
CA THR A 151 7.26 -7.30 2.05
C THR A 151 6.83 -8.33 3.10
N LEU A 152 5.62 -8.34 3.61
CA LEU A 152 5.21 -9.33 4.62
C LEU A 152 5.06 -10.77 4.08
N VAL A 153 5.21 -10.96 2.78
CA VAL A 153 5.00 -12.26 2.12
C VAL A 153 6.27 -13.08 1.83
N PRO A 154 7.48 -12.53 1.61
CA PRO A 154 8.62 -13.41 1.29
C PRO A 154 9.08 -14.28 2.45
N ILE A 155 8.91 -13.84 3.69
CA ILE A 155 9.41 -14.60 4.86
C ILE A 155 8.58 -15.87 5.15
N THR A 156 7.31 -15.90 4.75
CA THR A 156 6.42 -17.05 4.95
C THR A 156 6.24 -17.90 3.70
N LYS A 157 6.60 -17.39 2.51
CA LYS A 157 6.30 -18.03 1.23
C LYS A 157 7.40 -18.97 0.71
N ASP A 158 8.63 -18.80 1.17
CA ASP A 158 9.79 -19.56 0.70
C ASP A 158 10.14 -20.77 1.56
N SER A 159 9.21 -21.25 2.37
CA SER A 159 9.35 -22.57 2.98
C SER A 159 8.50 -23.57 2.19
N PRO A 160 9.03 -24.20 1.11
CA PRO A 160 8.33 -25.27 0.38
C PRO A 160 7.95 -26.42 1.31
N THR A 161 8.64 -26.55 2.43
CA THR A 161 8.36 -27.47 3.51
C THR A 161 6.98 -27.28 4.17
N ARG A 162 6.44 -26.06 4.26
CA ARG A 162 5.09 -25.86 4.87
C ARG A 162 3.96 -26.31 3.96
N ILE A 163 4.08 -26.11 2.66
CA ILE A 163 3.08 -26.57 1.70
C ILE A 163 3.05 -28.10 1.65
N ILE A 164 4.20 -28.72 1.74
CA ILE A 164 4.33 -30.20 1.78
C ILE A 164 3.78 -30.74 3.10
N CYS A 165 4.09 -30.14 4.24
CA CYS A 165 3.55 -30.57 5.54
C CYS A 165 2.04 -30.35 5.66
N TYR A 166 1.49 -29.27 5.10
CA TYR A 166 0.05 -29.01 5.14
C TYR A 166 -0.73 -29.99 4.26
N ASN A 167 -0.21 -30.33 3.09
CA ASN A 167 -0.81 -31.34 2.21
C ASN A 167 -0.66 -32.76 2.78
N TYR A 168 0.42 -33.05 3.47
CA TYR A 168 0.61 -34.37 4.12
C TYR A 168 -0.33 -34.58 5.31
N ALA A 169 -0.58 -33.53 6.12
CA ALA A 169 -1.48 -33.59 7.27
C ALA A 169 -2.98 -33.69 6.87
N ARG A 170 -3.32 -33.47 5.60
CA ARG A 170 -4.69 -33.56 5.09
C ARG A 170 -4.98 -34.90 4.39
N LEU A 171 -3.96 -35.71 4.15
CA LEU A 171 -4.05 -37.02 3.50
C LEU A 171 -3.88 -38.19 4.48
N SER A 172 -3.62 -37.89 5.73
CA SER A 172 -3.66 -38.82 6.87
C SER A 172 -4.91 -38.60 7.71
#